data_425de6f94afa75ec89d6485c03e111b2
#
_entry.id   425de6f94afa75ec89d6485c03e111b2
#
_cell.length_a   1.000
_cell.length_b   1.000
_cell.length_c   1.000
_cell.angle_alpha   90.00
_cell.angle_beta   90.00
_cell.angle_gamma   90.00
#
_symmetry.space_group_name_H-M   'P 1'
#
loop_
_entity.id
_entity.type
_entity.pdbx_description
1 polymer ?
#
loop_
_entity_poly.entity_id
_entity_poly.type
_entity_poly.pdbx_seq_one_letter_code
_entity_poly.pdbx_strand_id
1 'polypeptide(L)'
;MTAGHAPAAGDAGKKAPRIAIRDAATMMVIDRTGGTPTVLLGRRHHAHAFMPGKYVFPGGRVEGADRRAAAAGSLDGRVEARLMQEVRRPSAVKARGFALAAVREVFEETGLLLGRREARRDAAAGGPGDRGDDAGSDAASREWSRFAATGVTPDLSDLHFVARAITPPGRPRRFDTRFFAVDACAIAARIDSVVGPDTELVELVWLPLDATSKLDMAGITLAVMEELRTRAAAGFGHDLPVPFYRESRGKRLRTLLR
;
A
#
# COMPACT_ATOMS: atom_id res chain seq x y z
N MET A 1 36.29 -20.15 59.76
CA MET A 1 34.92 -19.67 59.54
C MET A 1 34.87 -19.00 58.20
N THR A 2 34.51 -19.74 57.17
CA THR A 2 34.44 -19.25 55.80
C THR A 2 32.96 -19.07 55.43
N ALA A 3 32.53 -17.81 55.28
CA ALA A 3 31.17 -17.46 54.87
C ALA A 3 30.99 -17.70 53.36
N GLY A 4 30.13 -18.65 53.01
CA GLY A 4 29.75 -18.95 51.66
C GLY A 4 28.88 -17.82 51.09
N HIS A 5 29.29 -17.30 49.94
CA HIS A 5 28.53 -16.34 49.16
C HIS A 5 27.57 -17.11 48.21
N ALA A 6 26.26 -16.96 48.44
CA ALA A 6 25.24 -17.49 47.54
C ALA A 6 25.18 -16.68 46.25
N PRO A 7 25.05 -17.29 45.06
CA PRO A 7 24.89 -16.54 43.82
C PRO A 7 23.49 -15.93 43.74
N ALA A 8 23.43 -14.65 43.39
CA ALA A 8 22.21 -13.90 43.14
C ALA A 8 21.39 -14.55 42.04
N ALA A 9 20.09 -14.70 42.29
CA ALA A 9 19.10 -15.22 41.35
C ALA A 9 19.07 -14.38 40.05
N GLY A 10 19.19 -15.07 38.90
CA GLY A 10 19.21 -14.48 37.61
C GLY A 10 17.95 -13.66 37.27
N ASP A 11 18.18 -12.51 36.71
CA ASP A 11 17.18 -11.62 36.10
C ASP A 11 16.36 -12.39 35.04
N ALA A 12 15.12 -12.73 35.41
CA ALA A 12 14.19 -13.40 34.49
C ALA A 12 13.88 -12.44 33.34
N GLY A 13 14.48 -12.71 32.19
CA GLY A 13 14.47 -11.90 30.98
C GLY A 13 13.08 -11.32 30.65
N LYS A 14 12.92 -10.01 30.81
CA LYS A 14 11.76 -9.25 30.34
C LYS A 14 11.63 -9.45 28.85
N LYS A 15 10.64 -10.25 28.44
CA LYS A 15 10.26 -10.42 27.03
C LYS A 15 10.04 -9.04 26.42
N ALA A 16 10.86 -8.66 25.43
CA ALA A 16 10.72 -7.38 24.73
C ALA A 16 9.25 -7.17 24.26
N PRO A 17 8.70 -5.96 24.38
CA PRO A 17 7.31 -5.69 24.03
C PRO A 17 7.03 -6.10 22.59
N ARG A 18 5.95 -6.86 22.39
CA ARG A 18 5.55 -7.30 21.05
C ARG A 18 5.06 -6.10 20.25
N ILE A 19 5.82 -5.69 19.25
CA ILE A 19 5.44 -4.61 18.34
C ILE A 19 4.18 -5.02 17.58
N ALA A 20 3.14 -4.19 17.65
CA ALA A 20 1.89 -4.42 16.93
C ALA A 20 2.10 -4.39 15.41
N ILE A 21 1.51 -5.35 14.71
CA ILE A 21 1.49 -5.38 13.25
C ILE A 21 0.32 -4.50 12.79
N ARG A 22 0.60 -3.52 11.92
CA ARG A 22 -0.39 -2.60 11.38
C ARG A 22 -0.73 -2.99 9.95
N ASP A 23 -2.01 -2.92 9.60
CA ASP A 23 -2.46 -3.09 8.21
C ASP A 23 -1.88 -1.96 7.34
N ALA A 24 -1.38 -2.31 6.15
CA ALA A 24 -0.83 -1.39 5.17
C ALA A 24 -1.21 -1.81 3.75
N ALA A 25 -1.14 -0.87 2.82
CA ALA A 25 -1.38 -1.10 1.42
C ALA A 25 -0.39 -0.31 0.56
N THR A 26 -0.06 -0.86 -0.59
CA THR A 26 0.93 -0.32 -1.53
C THR A 26 0.41 -0.53 -2.94
N MET A 27 0.62 0.45 -3.81
CA MET A 27 0.19 0.41 -5.21
C MET A 27 1.39 0.40 -6.16
N MET A 28 1.36 -0.50 -7.12
CA MET A 28 2.24 -0.54 -8.28
C MET A 28 1.47 -0.04 -9.50
N VAL A 29 1.81 1.14 -9.99
CA VAL A 29 1.24 1.65 -11.23
C VAL A 29 2.13 1.19 -12.38
N ILE A 30 1.56 0.43 -13.32
CA ILE A 30 2.28 -0.16 -14.45
C ILE A 30 1.78 0.44 -15.76
N ASP A 31 2.70 0.88 -16.61
CA ASP A 31 2.39 1.29 -17.99
C ASP A 31 2.78 0.18 -18.96
N ARG A 32 1.79 -0.31 -19.69
CA ARG A 32 1.94 -1.38 -20.70
C ARG A 32 1.67 -0.89 -22.11
N THR A 33 1.55 0.42 -22.33
CA THR A 33 1.28 0.99 -23.65
C THR A 33 2.48 0.93 -24.58
N GLY A 34 3.70 0.85 -24.06
CA GLY A 34 4.93 0.67 -24.82
C GLY A 34 5.31 -0.80 -25.04
N GLY A 35 6.36 -1.06 -25.82
CA GLY A 35 6.85 -2.40 -26.08
C GLY A 35 7.39 -3.13 -24.83
N THR A 36 7.98 -2.40 -23.89
CA THR A 36 8.45 -2.92 -22.60
C THR A 36 7.63 -2.31 -21.48
N PRO A 37 6.95 -3.11 -20.64
CA PRO A 37 6.20 -2.59 -19.51
C PRO A 37 7.11 -1.83 -18.53
N THR A 38 6.66 -0.66 -18.08
CA THR A 38 7.35 0.15 -17.07
C THR A 38 6.52 0.23 -15.79
N VAL A 39 7.16 0.49 -14.67
CA VAL A 39 6.52 0.66 -13.37
C VAL A 39 6.94 1.97 -12.73
N LEU A 40 6.00 2.63 -12.07
CA LEU A 40 6.24 3.84 -11.32
C LEU A 40 6.90 3.50 -9.97
N LEU A 41 8.01 4.17 -9.69
CA LEU A 41 8.72 4.11 -8.41
C LEU A 41 8.98 5.52 -7.90
N GLY A 42 8.93 5.66 -6.58
CA GLY A 42 9.38 6.86 -5.91
C GLY A 42 10.70 6.64 -5.19
N ARG A 43 11.59 7.63 -5.20
CA ARG A 43 12.80 7.62 -4.37
C ARG A 43 12.52 8.35 -3.07
N ARG A 44 12.69 7.65 -1.93
CA ARG A 44 12.48 8.23 -0.61
C ARG A 44 13.53 9.26 -0.26
N HIS A 45 13.10 10.29 0.46
CA HIS A 45 14.01 11.28 1.01
C HIS A 45 15.04 10.63 1.96
N HIS A 46 16.29 11.08 1.90
CA HIS A 46 17.40 10.49 2.70
C HIS A 46 17.24 10.67 4.22
N ALA A 47 16.54 11.72 4.66
CA ALA A 47 16.23 11.94 6.08
C ALA A 47 15.07 11.07 6.60
N HIS A 48 14.44 10.25 5.76
CA HIS A 48 13.31 9.43 6.19
C HIS A 48 13.75 8.32 7.14
N ALA A 49 13.04 8.13 8.25
CA ALA A 49 13.38 7.12 9.27
C ALA A 49 13.24 5.66 8.79
N PHE A 50 12.52 5.42 7.69
CA PHE A 50 12.27 4.08 7.15
C PHE A 50 12.66 4.02 5.68
N MET A 51 13.62 3.15 5.34
CA MET A 51 14.16 2.97 3.97
C MET A 51 14.67 4.28 3.32
N PRO A 52 15.59 5.04 3.93
CA PRO A 52 16.10 6.28 3.38
C PRO A 52 16.79 6.07 2.03
N GLY A 53 16.52 6.93 1.06
CA GLY A 53 17.13 6.93 -0.26
C GLY A 53 16.75 5.77 -1.19
N LYS A 54 15.96 4.80 -0.72
CA LYS A 54 15.57 3.64 -1.52
C LYS A 54 14.42 3.94 -2.47
N TYR A 55 14.40 3.18 -3.57
CA TYR A 55 13.24 3.14 -4.44
C TYR A 55 12.15 2.27 -3.82
N VAL A 56 10.94 2.82 -3.80
CA VAL A 56 9.75 2.18 -3.22
C VAL A 56 8.54 2.39 -4.14
N PHE A 57 7.52 1.58 -3.94
CA PHE A 57 6.18 1.87 -4.46
C PHE A 57 5.45 2.83 -3.50
N PRO A 58 4.58 3.72 -3.98
CA PRO A 58 3.70 4.50 -3.12
C PRO A 58 2.89 3.61 -2.20
N GLY A 59 2.80 3.97 -0.92
CA GLY A 59 2.04 3.17 0.01
C GLY A 59 2.29 3.45 1.48
N GLY A 60 1.28 3.18 2.31
CA GLY A 60 1.31 3.44 3.73
C GLY A 60 0.28 2.66 4.52
N ARG A 61 -0.15 3.21 5.67
CA ARG A 61 -1.05 2.54 6.58
C ARG A 61 -2.49 2.63 6.12
N VAL A 62 -3.25 1.57 6.42
CA VAL A 62 -4.71 1.61 6.27
C VAL A 62 -5.30 2.35 7.46
N GLU A 63 -6.06 3.40 7.18
CA GLU A 63 -6.70 4.25 8.18
C GLU A 63 -8.23 4.01 8.23
N GLY A 64 -8.87 4.53 9.25
CA GLY A 64 -10.33 4.37 9.41
C GLY A 64 -11.13 5.01 8.28
N ALA A 65 -10.65 6.15 7.77
CA ALA A 65 -11.27 6.88 6.67
C ALA A 65 -11.30 6.08 5.36
N ASP A 66 -10.29 5.25 5.08
CA ASP A 66 -10.21 4.44 3.87
C ASP A 66 -11.41 3.49 3.71
N ARG A 67 -11.93 2.98 4.83
CA ARG A 67 -13.10 2.08 4.82
C ARG A 67 -14.41 2.80 4.49
N ARG A 68 -14.46 4.13 4.68
CA ARG A 68 -15.65 4.96 4.48
C ARG A 68 -15.62 5.75 3.19
N ALA A 69 -14.45 5.89 2.56
CA ALA A 69 -14.29 6.67 1.34
C ALA A 69 -15.17 6.13 0.21
N ALA A 70 -15.73 7.04 -0.59
CA ALA A 70 -16.52 6.68 -1.76
C ALA A 70 -15.61 6.08 -2.85
N ALA A 71 -16.16 5.17 -3.65
CA ALA A 71 -15.49 4.66 -4.85
C ALA A 71 -16.54 4.23 -5.88
N ALA A 72 -16.20 4.38 -7.14
CA ALA A 72 -16.87 3.75 -8.25
C ALA A 72 -16.35 2.31 -8.41
N GLY A 73 -17.16 1.46 -9.01
CA GLY A 73 -16.82 0.07 -9.23
C GLY A 73 -16.60 -0.74 -7.96
N SER A 74 -16.35 -2.01 -8.13
CA SER A 74 -16.06 -2.95 -7.05
C SER A 74 -14.79 -3.72 -7.38
N LEU A 75 -14.12 -4.24 -6.37
CA LEU A 75 -13.05 -5.22 -6.58
C LEU A 75 -13.60 -6.45 -7.31
N ASP A 76 -12.79 -7.05 -8.18
CA ASP A 76 -13.09 -8.39 -8.70
C ASP A 76 -13.32 -9.36 -7.53
N GLY A 77 -14.32 -10.22 -7.63
CA GLY A 77 -14.70 -11.12 -6.53
C GLY A 77 -13.57 -12.04 -6.07
N ARG A 78 -12.64 -12.43 -6.97
CA ARG A 78 -11.46 -13.22 -6.63
C ARG A 78 -10.44 -12.40 -5.83
N VAL A 79 -10.28 -11.12 -6.17
CA VAL A 79 -9.43 -10.18 -5.42
C VAL A 79 -9.99 -10.00 -4.02
N GLU A 80 -11.29 -9.72 -3.88
CA GLU A 80 -11.95 -9.56 -2.60
C GLU A 80 -11.83 -10.83 -1.73
N ALA A 81 -12.13 -11.99 -2.30
CA ALA A 81 -12.02 -13.27 -1.59
C ALA A 81 -10.60 -13.53 -1.06
N ARG A 82 -9.57 -13.27 -1.86
CA ARG A 82 -8.17 -13.43 -1.45
C ARG A 82 -7.74 -12.42 -0.39
N LEU A 83 -8.22 -11.18 -0.45
CA LEU A 83 -7.96 -10.17 0.58
C LEU A 83 -8.52 -10.55 1.95
N MET A 84 -9.55 -11.39 1.98
CA MET A 84 -10.18 -11.89 3.20
C MET A 84 -9.50 -13.16 3.77
N GLN A 85 -8.64 -13.83 3.01
CA GLN A 85 -7.95 -15.04 3.47
C GLN A 85 -6.92 -14.74 4.54
N GLU A 86 -6.81 -15.59 5.54
CA GLU A 86 -5.88 -15.47 6.68
C GLU A 86 -5.92 -14.09 7.38
N VAL A 87 -7.09 -13.46 7.43
CA VAL A 87 -7.32 -12.16 8.06
C VAL A 87 -8.21 -12.34 9.29
N ARG A 88 -7.83 -11.68 10.37
CA ARG A 88 -8.70 -11.61 11.56
C ARG A 88 -9.93 -10.76 11.27
N ARG A 89 -11.13 -11.30 11.50
CA ARG A 89 -12.42 -10.64 11.23
C ARG A 89 -12.48 -10.13 9.77
N PRO A 90 -12.51 -11.05 8.79
CA PRO A 90 -12.62 -10.68 7.39
C PRO A 90 -13.97 -10.00 7.11
N SER A 91 -13.98 -9.03 6.22
CA SER A 91 -15.20 -8.39 5.70
C SER A 91 -14.91 -7.67 4.38
N ALA A 92 -15.92 -7.53 3.53
CA ALA A 92 -15.83 -6.77 2.28
C ALA A 92 -15.41 -5.30 2.53
N VAL A 93 -15.92 -4.69 3.61
CA VAL A 93 -15.52 -3.33 4.03
C VAL A 93 -14.02 -3.25 4.33
N LYS A 94 -13.46 -4.28 4.96
CA LYS A 94 -12.02 -4.33 5.25
C LYS A 94 -11.21 -4.55 3.98
N ALA A 95 -11.64 -5.46 3.10
CA ALA A 95 -10.99 -5.71 1.81
C ALA A 95 -10.97 -4.44 0.95
N ARG A 96 -12.11 -3.76 0.84
CA ARG A 96 -12.24 -2.47 0.15
C ARG A 96 -11.35 -1.40 0.78
N GLY A 97 -11.25 -1.33 2.10
CA GLY A 97 -10.39 -0.40 2.83
C GLY A 97 -8.91 -0.56 2.49
N PHE A 98 -8.41 -1.78 2.24
CA PHE A 98 -7.03 -1.99 1.78
C PHE A 98 -6.80 -1.37 0.39
N ALA A 99 -7.72 -1.58 -0.54
CA ALA A 99 -7.61 -1.05 -1.89
C ALA A 99 -7.66 0.49 -1.90
N LEU A 100 -8.60 1.07 -1.14
CA LEU A 100 -8.72 2.52 -1.02
C LEU A 100 -7.51 3.15 -0.34
N ALA A 101 -6.94 2.54 0.70
CA ALA A 101 -5.69 3.01 1.28
C ALA A 101 -4.58 3.10 0.23
N ALA A 102 -4.41 2.09 -0.64
CA ALA A 102 -3.42 2.13 -1.70
C ALA A 102 -3.68 3.26 -2.71
N VAL A 103 -4.95 3.54 -3.05
CA VAL A 103 -5.33 4.67 -3.93
C VAL A 103 -5.02 6.01 -3.27
N ARG A 104 -5.36 6.19 -1.98
CA ARG A 104 -5.06 7.42 -1.22
C ARG A 104 -3.56 7.69 -1.15
N GLU A 105 -2.76 6.68 -0.84
CA GLU A 105 -1.31 6.80 -0.72
C GLU A 105 -0.66 7.18 -2.08
N VAL A 106 -1.16 6.65 -3.21
CA VAL A 106 -0.71 7.11 -4.54
C VAL A 106 -0.99 8.60 -4.70
N PHE A 107 -2.20 9.05 -4.37
CA PHE A 107 -2.55 10.46 -4.47
C PHE A 107 -1.70 11.33 -3.54
N GLU A 108 -1.56 10.95 -2.28
CA GLU A 108 -0.82 11.68 -1.25
C GLU A 108 0.68 11.81 -1.60
N GLU A 109 1.31 10.73 -2.05
CA GLU A 109 2.76 10.68 -2.30
C GLU A 109 3.16 11.10 -3.72
N THR A 110 2.26 11.02 -4.70
CA THR A 110 2.61 11.24 -6.12
C THR A 110 1.77 12.29 -6.85
N GLY A 111 0.63 12.68 -6.29
CA GLY A 111 -0.35 13.54 -6.96
C GLY A 111 -1.16 12.85 -8.04
N LEU A 112 -0.97 11.55 -8.31
CA LEU A 112 -1.74 10.82 -9.30
C LEU A 112 -3.11 10.41 -8.74
N LEU A 113 -4.16 10.66 -9.50
CA LEU A 113 -5.53 10.31 -9.15
C LEU A 113 -5.97 9.08 -9.94
N LEU A 114 -6.06 7.95 -9.24
CA LEU A 114 -6.54 6.68 -9.80
C LEU A 114 -8.06 6.62 -9.69
N GLY A 115 -8.76 6.54 -10.82
CA GLY A 115 -10.23 6.51 -10.81
C GLY A 115 -10.85 6.99 -12.11
N ARG A 116 -12.07 7.48 -12.00
CA ARG A 116 -12.82 8.01 -13.15
C ARG A 116 -13.24 9.46 -12.88
N ARG A 117 -13.13 10.30 -13.89
CA ARG A 117 -13.81 11.61 -13.86
C ARG A 117 -15.30 11.37 -14.06
N GLU A 118 -16.12 11.82 -13.13
CA GLU A 118 -17.54 11.90 -13.40
C GLU A 118 -17.77 13.00 -14.45
N ALA A 119 -18.53 12.67 -15.50
CA ALA A 119 -19.05 13.70 -16.37
C ALA A 119 -19.79 14.70 -15.48
N ARG A 120 -19.48 15.99 -15.59
CA ARG A 120 -20.19 17.06 -14.88
C ARG A 120 -21.69 16.83 -15.07
N ARG A 121 -22.34 16.23 -14.09
CA ARG A 121 -23.78 16.41 -13.96
C ARG A 121 -23.94 17.88 -13.64
N ASP A 122 -24.59 18.60 -14.52
CA ASP A 122 -24.95 20.00 -14.30
C ASP A 122 -25.47 20.10 -12.86
N ALA A 123 -24.88 21.01 -12.11
CA ALA A 123 -25.12 21.17 -10.68
C ALA A 123 -26.56 21.67 -10.46
N ALA A 124 -27.51 20.72 -10.50
CA ALA A 124 -28.86 20.91 -10.01
C ALA A 124 -29.00 20.18 -8.68
N ALA A 125 -28.98 21.00 -7.62
CA ALA A 125 -29.47 20.72 -6.28
C ALA A 125 -28.89 19.50 -5.54
N GLY A 126 -27.88 19.74 -4.75
CA GLY A 126 -27.37 18.85 -3.72
C GLY A 126 -25.96 19.26 -3.33
N GLY A 127 -25.80 20.45 -2.74
CA GLY A 127 -24.55 20.84 -2.12
C GLY A 127 -24.12 19.79 -1.10
N PRO A 128 -22.81 19.53 -0.92
CA PRO A 128 -22.35 18.75 0.21
C PRO A 128 -22.87 19.46 1.45
N GLY A 129 -23.76 18.77 2.19
CA GLY A 129 -24.21 19.28 3.48
C GLY A 129 -22.98 19.63 4.29
N ASP A 130 -22.89 20.88 4.65
CA ASP A 130 -22.01 21.42 5.67
C ASP A 130 -22.16 20.58 6.93
N ARG A 131 -21.37 19.52 7.04
CA ARG A 131 -21.16 18.78 8.28
C ARG A 131 -19.91 19.38 8.89
N GLY A 132 -20.18 20.30 9.76
CA GLY A 132 -19.36 21.03 10.67
C GLY A 132 -17.87 20.68 10.68
N ASP A 133 -17.06 21.72 10.74
CA ASP A 133 -15.64 21.67 11.13
C ASP A 133 -15.43 20.70 12.29
N ASP A 134 -15.20 19.43 11.96
CA ASP A 134 -14.81 18.43 12.94
C ASP A 134 -13.31 18.62 13.16
N ALA A 135 -12.98 19.44 14.16
CA ALA A 135 -11.61 19.75 14.58
C ALA A 135 -10.78 18.49 14.98
N GLY A 136 -11.32 17.30 14.76
CA GLY A 136 -10.73 15.98 14.96
C GLY A 136 -10.56 15.14 13.71
N SER A 137 -10.75 15.69 12.48
CA SER A 137 -10.56 14.95 11.23
C SER A 137 -9.13 14.42 11.13
N ASP A 138 -8.95 13.11 11.02
CA ASP A 138 -7.65 12.50 10.81
C ASP A 138 -7.03 12.88 9.44
N ALA A 139 -5.71 12.72 9.30
CA ALA A 139 -5.00 13.09 8.07
C ALA A 139 -5.60 12.41 6.83
N ALA A 140 -5.97 11.13 6.93
CA ALA A 140 -6.58 10.40 5.84
C ALA A 140 -7.95 10.95 5.42
N SER A 141 -8.76 11.45 6.35
CA SER A 141 -10.03 12.11 6.04
C SER A 141 -9.81 13.41 5.25
N ARG A 142 -8.78 14.19 5.60
CA ARG A 142 -8.42 15.41 4.84
C ARG A 142 -7.94 15.06 3.43
N GLU A 143 -7.11 14.03 3.27
CA GLU A 143 -6.67 13.59 1.95
C GLU A 143 -7.84 13.10 1.08
N TRP A 144 -8.79 12.37 1.65
CA TRP A 144 -10.00 12.00 0.92
C TRP A 144 -10.87 13.18 0.52
N SER A 145 -10.93 14.22 1.35
CA SER A 145 -11.62 15.48 0.99
C SER A 145 -10.92 16.19 -0.16
N ARG A 146 -9.57 16.26 -0.14
CA ARG A 146 -8.77 16.81 -1.24
C ARG A 146 -8.96 16.00 -2.53
N PHE A 147 -8.96 14.66 -2.43
CA PHE A 147 -9.20 13.79 -3.58
C PHE A 147 -10.58 14.07 -4.20
N ALA A 148 -11.63 14.09 -3.39
CA ALA A 148 -13.00 14.33 -3.85
C ALA A 148 -13.16 15.72 -4.51
N ALA A 149 -12.47 16.75 -4.00
CA ALA A 149 -12.49 18.10 -4.57
C ALA A 149 -11.96 18.19 -6.01
N THR A 150 -11.22 17.17 -6.48
CA THR A 150 -10.71 17.10 -7.86
C THR A 150 -11.78 16.69 -8.89
N GLY A 151 -12.94 16.22 -8.44
CA GLY A 151 -13.99 15.66 -9.31
C GLY A 151 -13.63 14.27 -9.89
N VAL A 152 -12.63 13.59 -9.32
CA VAL A 152 -12.32 12.19 -9.62
C VAL A 152 -12.92 11.32 -8.52
N THR A 153 -13.54 10.21 -8.92
CA THR A 153 -14.01 9.16 -7.99
C THR A 153 -13.08 7.96 -8.13
N PRO A 154 -12.48 7.44 -7.02
CA PRO A 154 -11.66 6.25 -7.06
C PRO A 154 -12.39 5.08 -7.73
N ASP A 155 -11.70 4.32 -8.57
CA ASP A 155 -12.26 3.12 -9.19
C ASP A 155 -11.46 1.88 -8.79
N LEU A 156 -12.16 0.87 -8.28
CA LEU A 156 -11.55 -0.36 -7.77
C LEU A 156 -11.61 -1.51 -8.77
N SER A 157 -12.30 -1.33 -9.91
CA SER A 157 -12.60 -2.43 -10.86
C SER A 157 -11.35 -3.08 -11.45
N ASP A 158 -10.32 -2.26 -11.71
CA ASP A 158 -9.11 -2.70 -12.40
C ASP A 158 -7.92 -2.96 -11.45
N LEU A 159 -8.17 -3.05 -10.14
CA LEU A 159 -7.13 -3.32 -9.17
C LEU A 159 -6.81 -4.81 -9.08
N HIS A 160 -5.54 -5.15 -9.20
CA HIS A 160 -5.01 -6.50 -9.06
C HIS A 160 -4.33 -6.68 -7.69
N PHE A 161 -4.69 -7.72 -6.95
CA PHE A 161 -3.97 -8.09 -5.73
C PHE A 161 -2.77 -8.99 -6.08
N VAL A 162 -1.56 -8.45 -5.94
CA VAL A 162 -0.32 -9.07 -6.44
C VAL A 162 0.38 -9.91 -5.38
N ALA A 163 0.51 -9.38 -4.16
CA ALA A 163 1.20 -10.06 -3.07
C ALA A 163 0.74 -9.54 -1.70
N ARG A 164 0.99 -10.33 -0.67
CA ARG A 164 0.87 -9.92 0.74
C ARG A 164 2.17 -10.22 1.47
N ALA A 165 2.60 -9.31 2.35
CA ALA A 165 3.79 -9.55 3.16
C ALA A 165 3.65 -9.00 4.58
N ILE A 166 4.10 -9.79 5.56
CA ILE A 166 4.20 -9.34 6.95
C ILE A 166 5.67 -9.10 7.27
N THR A 167 5.96 -7.90 7.77
CA THR A 167 7.31 -7.54 8.24
C THR A 167 7.78 -8.55 9.30
N PRO A 168 8.99 -9.12 9.16
CA PRO A 168 9.55 -10.07 10.13
C PRO A 168 9.60 -9.51 11.57
N PRO A 169 9.63 -10.38 12.59
CA PRO A 169 9.93 -9.98 13.97
C PRO A 169 11.28 -9.25 14.09
N GLY A 170 11.47 -8.50 15.17
CA GLY A 170 12.73 -7.79 15.44
C GLY A 170 12.89 -6.47 14.68
N ARG A 171 11.91 -6.05 13.87
CA ARG A 171 11.91 -4.75 13.22
C ARG A 171 11.20 -3.70 14.08
N PRO A 172 11.66 -2.42 14.09
CA PRO A 172 11.08 -1.36 14.93
C PRO A 172 9.64 -0.98 14.53
N ARG A 173 9.27 -1.27 13.28
CA ARG A 173 7.90 -1.12 12.77
C ARG A 173 7.53 -2.37 11.99
N ARG A 174 6.30 -2.83 12.17
CA ARG A 174 5.82 -4.03 11.48
C ARG A 174 4.49 -3.77 10.80
N PHE A 175 4.42 -4.18 9.54
CA PHE A 175 3.24 -4.01 8.68
C PHE A 175 2.80 -5.36 8.11
N ASP A 176 1.50 -5.50 7.90
CA ASP A 176 0.87 -6.53 7.10
C ASP A 176 0.39 -5.84 5.82
N THR A 177 1.25 -5.85 4.81
CA THR A 177 1.10 -5.05 3.58
C THR A 177 0.44 -5.86 2.48
N ARG A 178 -0.59 -5.27 1.84
CA ARG A 178 -1.20 -5.74 0.59
C ARG A 178 -0.63 -4.94 -0.56
N PHE A 179 -0.07 -5.62 -1.53
CA PHE A 179 0.49 -5.02 -2.73
C PHE A 179 -0.52 -5.16 -3.87
N PHE A 180 -1.02 -4.02 -4.32
CA PHE A 180 -1.91 -3.92 -5.46
C PHE A 180 -1.14 -3.48 -6.70
N ALA A 181 -1.69 -3.78 -7.88
CA ALA A 181 -1.25 -3.20 -9.13
C ALA A 181 -2.44 -2.67 -9.93
N VAL A 182 -2.18 -1.65 -10.72
CA VAL A 182 -3.15 -1.04 -11.64
C VAL A 182 -2.42 -0.56 -12.89
N ASP A 183 -3.10 -0.60 -14.03
CA ASP A 183 -2.58 -0.04 -15.27
C ASP A 183 -2.59 1.50 -15.22
N ALA A 184 -1.60 2.14 -15.85
CA ALA A 184 -1.48 3.59 -15.91
C ALA A 184 -2.67 4.27 -16.60
N CYS A 185 -3.43 3.55 -17.42
CA CYS A 185 -4.67 4.06 -18.01
C CYS A 185 -5.75 4.40 -16.96
N ALA A 186 -5.64 3.89 -15.74
CA ALA A 186 -6.50 4.26 -14.62
C ALA A 186 -6.19 5.64 -14.02
N ILE A 187 -5.11 6.31 -14.45
CA ILE A 187 -4.77 7.68 -14.01
C ILE A 187 -5.73 8.66 -14.70
N ALA A 188 -6.73 9.13 -13.95
CA ALA A 188 -7.72 10.08 -14.45
C ALA A 188 -7.22 11.52 -14.45
N ALA A 189 -6.30 11.87 -13.55
CA ALA A 189 -5.73 13.20 -13.42
C ALA A 189 -4.42 13.16 -12.62
N ARG A 190 -3.71 14.30 -12.61
CA ARG A 190 -2.50 14.53 -11.82
C ARG A 190 -2.55 15.92 -11.19
N ILE A 191 -2.08 16.00 -9.96
CA ILE A 191 -1.77 17.28 -9.30
C ILE A 191 -0.25 17.40 -9.29
N ASP A 192 0.24 18.52 -9.83
CA ASP A 192 1.66 18.80 -9.85
C ASP A 192 2.17 19.30 -8.49
N SER A 193 3.49 19.31 -8.30
CA SER A 193 4.18 19.82 -7.10
C SER A 193 3.93 19.04 -5.81
N VAL A 194 3.48 17.78 -5.90
CA VAL A 194 3.38 16.89 -4.74
C VAL A 194 4.74 16.28 -4.40
N VAL A 195 5.57 16.05 -5.40
CA VAL A 195 6.90 15.45 -5.27
C VAL A 195 7.97 16.54 -5.35
N GLY A 196 8.90 16.53 -4.42
CA GLY A 196 9.95 17.55 -4.34
C GLY A 196 11.00 17.26 -3.27
N PRO A 197 12.00 18.13 -3.12
CA PRO A 197 13.15 17.87 -2.25
C PRO A 197 12.80 17.70 -0.77
N ASP A 198 11.68 18.26 -0.32
CA ASP A 198 11.27 18.26 1.09
C ASP A 198 10.07 17.33 1.36
N THR A 199 9.65 16.53 0.37
CA THR A 199 8.51 15.62 0.50
C THR A 199 8.95 14.18 0.77
N GLU A 200 8.02 13.28 1.06
CA GLU A 200 8.32 11.88 1.35
C GLU A 200 9.02 11.18 0.18
N LEU A 201 8.54 11.42 -1.05
CA LEU A 201 9.18 11.00 -2.28
C LEU A 201 9.79 12.22 -2.97
N VAL A 202 11.10 12.19 -3.16
CA VAL A 202 11.86 13.30 -3.78
C VAL A 202 11.91 13.25 -5.30
N GLU A 203 11.56 12.10 -5.86
CA GLU A 203 11.62 11.82 -7.28
C GLU A 203 10.64 10.71 -7.66
N LEU A 204 10.01 10.83 -8.83
CA LEU A 204 9.25 9.75 -9.45
C LEU A 204 9.90 9.35 -10.76
N VAL A 205 10.05 8.04 -10.96
CA VAL A 205 10.64 7.47 -12.17
C VAL A 205 9.78 6.34 -12.71
N TRP A 206 9.64 6.29 -14.03
CA TRP A 206 9.09 5.14 -14.74
C TRP A 206 10.24 4.29 -15.25
N LEU A 207 10.34 3.07 -14.78
CA LEU A 207 11.45 2.18 -15.13
C LEU A 207 10.94 0.88 -15.74
N PRO A 208 11.62 0.37 -16.77
CA PRO A 208 11.33 -0.96 -17.30
C PRO A 208 11.37 -2.01 -16.19
N LEU A 209 10.41 -2.94 -16.20
CA LEU A 209 10.33 -3.99 -15.19
C LEU A 209 11.62 -4.83 -15.08
N ASP A 210 12.31 -5.05 -16.19
CA ASP A 210 13.57 -5.79 -16.25
C ASP A 210 14.78 -5.00 -15.72
N ALA A 211 14.76 -3.68 -15.77
CA ALA A 211 15.84 -2.82 -15.28
C ALA A 211 15.84 -2.63 -13.76
N THR A 212 14.76 -2.98 -13.07
CA THR A 212 14.58 -2.69 -11.63
C THR A 212 15.46 -3.55 -10.71
N SER A 213 16.04 -4.64 -11.18
CA SER A 213 16.88 -5.56 -10.38
C SER A 213 18.18 -4.91 -9.88
N LYS A 214 18.63 -3.82 -10.51
CA LYS A 214 19.87 -3.08 -10.15
C LYS A 214 19.63 -1.94 -9.16
N LEU A 215 18.39 -1.67 -8.80
CA LEU A 215 18.03 -0.56 -7.92
C LEU A 215 18.22 -0.93 -6.43
N ASP A 216 18.57 0.07 -5.63
CA ASP A 216 18.60 -0.09 -4.17
C ASP A 216 17.16 -0.16 -3.61
N MET A 217 16.66 -1.38 -3.52
CA MET A 217 15.33 -1.71 -3.02
C MET A 217 15.42 -2.66 -1.83
N ALA A 218 14.37 -2.66 -1.01
CA ALA A 218 14.21 -3.69 0.02
C ALA A 218 13.97 -5.08 -0.63
N GLY A 219 14.48 -6.14 -0.01
CA GLY A 219 14.32 -7.50 -0.55
C GLY A 219 12.87 -7.93 -0.80
N ILE A 220 11.91 -7.45 0.02
CA ILE A 220 10.48 -7.69 -0.23
C ILE A 220 9.99 -6.94 -1.47
N THR A 221 10.47 -5.72 -1.72
CA THR A 221 10.12 -4.94 -2.91
C THR A 221 10.59 -5.65 -4.17
N LEU A 222 11.82 -6.22 -4.15
CA LEU A 222 12.34 -7.03 -5.26
C LEU A 222 11.52 -8.31 -5.49
N ALA A 223 11.13 -9.00 -4.42
CA ALA A 223 10.29 -10.20 -4.54
C ALA A 223 8.92 -9.87 -5.14
N VAL A 224 8.29 -8.77 -4.72
CA VAL A 224 6.99 -8.32 -5.26
C VAL A 224 7.13 -7.84 -6.70
N MET A 225 8.26 -7.23 -7.07
CA MET A 225 8.56 -6.86 -8.46
C MET A 225 8.59 -8.09 -9.37
N GLU A 226 9.14 -9.20 -8.90
CA GLU A 226 9.14 -10.46 -9.67
C GLU A 226 7.74 -11.04 -9.85
N GLU A 227 6.88 -10.94 -8.82
CA GLU A 227 5.47 -11.32 -8.95
C GLU A 227 4.73 -10.40 -9.95
N LEU A 228 5.08 -9.11 -9.99
CA LEU A 228 4.53 -8.18 -10.96
C LEU A 228 4.93 -8.54 -12.39
N ARG A 229 6.21 -8.91 -12.63
CA ARG A 229 6.68 -9.40 -13.93
C ARG A 229 5.92 -10.64 -14.39
N THR A 230 5.77 -11.60 -13.48
CA THR A 230 5.03 -12.84 -13.76
C THR A 230 3.60 -12.54 -14.18
N ARG A 231 2.92 -11.59 -13.50
CA ARG A 231 1.56 -11.17 -13.86
C ARG A 231 1.50 -10.42 -15.17
N ALA A 232 2.44 -9.53 -15.44
CA ALA A 232 2.53 -8.81 -16.70
C ALA A 232 2.69 -9.78 -17.89
N ALA A 233 3.58 -10.76 -17.76
CA ALA A 233 3.80 -11.80 -18.77
C ALA A 233 2.55 -12.70 -18.99
N ALA A 234 1.74 -12.92 -17.94
CA ALA A 234 0.51 -13.70 -18.00
C ALA A 234 -0.74 -12.88 -18.42
N GLY A 235 -0.58 -11.66 -18.93
CA GLY A 235 -1.69 -10.83 -19.38
C GLY A 235 -2.45 -10.10 -18.28
N PHE A 236 -1.95 -10.07 -17.05
CA PHE A 236 -2.53 -9.33 -15.92
C PHE A 236 -3.91 -9.80 -15.45
N GLY A 237 -4.26 -11.06 -15.67
CA GLY A 237 -5.52 -11.64 -15.19
C GLY A 237 -5.57 -11.84 -13.67
N HIS A 238 -6.78 -12.04 -13.13
CA HIS A 238 -7.00 -12.33 -11.71
C HIS A 238 -6.82 -13.81 -11.34
N ASP A 239 -6.49 -14.69 -12.29
CA ASP A 239 -6.45 -16.14 -12.06
C ASP A 239 -5.22 -16.60 -11.29
N LEU A 240 -4.12 -15.86 -11.41
CA LEU A 240 -2.89 -16.20 -10.71
C LEU A 240 -3.06 -16.10 -9.19
N PRO A 241 -2.60 -17.11 -8.44
CA PRO A 241 -2.66 -17.07 -6.97
C PRO A 241 -1.79 -15.92 -6.44
N VAL A 242 -2.10 -15.48 -5.22
CA VAL A 242 -1.40 -14.35 -4.58
C VAL A 242 -0.40 -14.90 -3.56
N PRO A 243 0.92 -14.68 -3.72
CA PRO A 243 1.91 -15.08 -2.74
C PRO A 243 1.77 -14.27 -1.45
N PHE A 244 1.90 -15.00 -0.34
CA PHE A 244 1.90 -14.45 0.99
C PHE A 244 3.24 -14.72 1.68
N TYR A 245 4.03 -13.67 1.88
CA TYR A 245 5.34 -13.69 2.51
C TYR A 245 5.22 -13.39 3.99
N ARG A 246 5.71 -14.29 4.83
CA ARG A 246 5.73 -14.10 6.29
C ARG A 246 6.87 -14.85 6.93
N GLU A 247 7.13 -14.59 8.18
CA GLU A 247 8.03 -15.38 9.01
C GLU A 247 7.24 -16.05 10.13
N SER A 248 7.47 -17.36 10.29
CA SER A 248 6.91 -18.14 11.39
C SER A 248 8.00 -19.02 11.99
N ARG A 249 8.15 -18.95 13.32
CA ARG A 249 9.15 -19.73 14.07
C ARG A 249 10.58 -19.60 13.49
N GLY A 250 10.97 -18.36 13.12
CA GLY A 250 12.28 -18.06 12.55
C GLY A 250 12.48 -18.51 11.09
N LYS A 251 11.48 -19.09 10.44
CA LYS A 251 11.54 -19.52 9.05
C LYS A 251 10.75 -18.56 8.16
N ARG A 252 11.35 -18.14 7.04
CA ARG A 252 10.65 -17.41 5.99
C ARG A 252 9.74 -18.36 5.22
N LEU A 253 8.49 -18.01 5.08
CA LEU A 253 7.47 -18.77 4.39
C LEU A 253 6.91 -17.97 3.22
N ARG A 254 6.68 -18.62 2.10
CA ARG A 254 5.88 -18.13 0.98
C ARG A 254 4.74 -19.14 0.78
N THR A 255 3.53 -18.74 1.11
CA THR A 255 2.30 -19.51 0.85
C THR A 255 1.50 -18.83 -0.25
N LEU A 256 0.42 -19.44 -0.73
CA LEU A 256 -0.42 -18.91 -1.78
C LEU A 256 -1.84 -18.71 -1.25
N LEU A 257 -2.39 -17.52 -1.45
CA LEU A 257 -3.82 -17.22 -1.33
C LEU A 257 -4.49 -17.58 -2.66
N ARG A 258 -5.55 -18.38 -2.62
CA ARG A 258 -6.19 -18.98 -3.80
C ARG A 258 -7.62 -18.53 -3.96
#